data_c60e2759aecdee05a7451f11a311b310
#
_entry.id   c60e2759aecdee05a7451f11a311b310
#
_cell.length_a   1.000
_cell.length_b   1.000
_cell.length_c   1.000
_cell.angle_alpha   90.00
_cell.angle_beta   90.00
_cell.angle_gamma   90.00
#
_symmetry.space_group_name_H-M   'P 1'
#
loop_
_entity.id
_entity.type
_entity.pdbx_description
1 polymer ?
#
loop_
_entity_poly.entity_id
_entity_poly.type
_entity_poly.pdbx_seq_one_letter_code
_entity_poly.pdbx_strand_id
1 'polypeptide(L)'
;MTLRVVPEGLTAAGAAVEALTARLAAAHAAAAPLVTAVLPPAVDAVSLQTAAGLSAHGAEHTALAAHGVEELGRSGIGVGESGASYAAGDAVAAS
;
A
#
# COMPACT_ATOMS: atom_id res chain seq x y z
N MET A 1 13.39 -34.58 -0.47
CA MET A 1 13.24 -33.18 -0.93
C MET A 1 13.64 -32.22 0.19
N THR A 2 14.43 -31.22 -0.11
CA THR A 2 14.90 -30.24 0.87
C THR A 2 14.29 -28.90 0.57
N LEU A 3 13.63 -28.30 1.55
CA LEU A 3 13.11 -26.95 1.48
C LEU A 3 14.12 -25.99 2.09
N ARG A 4 14.47 -24.96 1.35
CA ARG A 4 15.46 -24.01 1.80
C ARG A 4 14.88 -22.59 1.85
N VAL A 5 15.08 -21.91 2.97
CA VAL A 5 14.71 -20.50 3.14
C VAL A 5 15.97 -19.69 3.38
N VAL A 6 16.06 -18.53 2.72
CA VAL A 6 17.14 -17.58 2.92
C VAL A 6 16.59 -16.41 3.75
N PRO A 7 16.83 -16.37 5.07
CA PRO A 7 16.21 -15.35 5.94
C PRO A 7 16.53 -13.91 5.53
N GLU A 8 17.75 -13.66 5.07
CA GLU A 8 18.18 -12.34 4.60
C GLU A 8 17.37 -11.89 3.38
N GLY A 9 17.00 -12.85 2.53
CA GLY A 9 16.15 -12.59 1.36
C GLY A 9 14.75 -12.17 1.76
N LEU A 10 14.18 -12.79 2.79
CA LEU A 10 12.87 -12.40 3.32
C LEU A 10 12.92 -11.02 3.98
N THR A 11 13.95 -10.73 4.74
CA THR A 11 14.14 -9.41 5.36
C THR A 11 14.25 -8.33 4.29
N ALA A 12 15.02 -8.59 3.23
CA ALA A 12 15.17 -7.66 2.11
C ALA A 12 13.85 -7.48 1.35
N ALA A 13 13.09 -8.56 1.15
CA ALA A 13 11.78 -8.49 0.50
C ALA A 13 10.79 -7.67 1.33
N GLY A 14 10.77 -7.86 2.64
CA GLY A 14 9.95 -7.06 3.56
C GLY A 14 10.28 -5.57 3.47
N ALA A 15 11.57 -5.22 3.48
CA ALA A 15 12.02 -3.84 3.33
C ALA A 15 11.62 -3.24 1.97
N ALA A 16 11.71 -4.04 0.91
CA ALA A 16 11.28 -3.60 -0.43
C ALA A 16 9.77 -3.32 -0.47
N VAL A 17 8.94 -4.16 0.15
CA VAL A 17 7.49 -3.93 0.25
C VAL A 17 7.19 -2.68 1.07
N GLU A 18 7.90 -2.45 2.17
CA GLU A 18 7.74 -1.23 2.97
C GLU A 18 8.10 0.03 2.16
N ALA A 19 9.17 -0.01 1.36
CA ALA A 19 9.54 1.10 0.49
C ALA A 19 8.47 1.35 -0.59
N LEU A 20 7.92 0.30 -1.19
CA LEU A 20 6.81 0.41 -2.16
C LEU A 20 5.55 0.98 -1.49
N THR A 21 5.28 0.58 -0.26
CA THR A 21 4.14 1.10 0.53
C THR A 21 4.26 2.61 0.72
N ALA A 22 5.43 3.10 1.09
CA ALA A 22 5.68 4.53 1.25
C ALA A 22 5.51 5.30 -0.06
N ARG A 23 6.01 4.75 -1.17
CA ARG A 23 5.87 5.35 -2.50
C ARG A 23 4.42 5.38 -2.96
N LEU A 24 3.67 4.31 -2.70
CA LEU A 24 2.25 4.23 -3.04
C LEU A 24 1.45 5.24 -2.22
N ALA A 25 1.71 5.34 -0.92
CA ALA A 25 1.07 6.33 -0.05
C ALA A 25 1.32 7.76 -0.55
N ALA A 26 2.56 8.07 -0.95
CA ALA A 26 2.90 9.38 -1.50
C ALA A 26 2.19 9.66 -2.83
N ALA A 27 2.08 8.66 -3.71
CA ALA A 27 1.37 8.79 -4.98
C ALA A 27 -0.13 9.06 -4.76
N HIS A 28 -0.77 8.35 -3.84
CA HIS A 28 -2.17 8.57 -3.48
C HIS A 28 -2.37 9.96 -2.86
N ALA A 29 -1.48 10.38 -1.97
CA ALA A 29 -1.55 11.72 -1.37
C ALA A 29 -1.44 12.83 -2.42
N ALA A 30 -0.58 12.66 -3.41
CA ALA A 30 -0.43 13.62 -4.51
C ALA A 30 -1.66 13.66 -5.43
N ALA A 31 -2.32 12.51 -5.64
CA ALA A 31 -3.50 12.41 -6.49
C ALA A 31 -4.80 12.87 -5.79
N ALA A 32 -4.86 12.80 -4.46
CA ALA A 32 -6.08 13.05 -3.70
C ALA A 32 -6.77 14.39 -4.02
N PRO A 33 -6.08 15.54 -4.08
CA PRO A 33 -6.72 16.82 -4.42
C PRO A 33 -7.37 16.81 -5.81
N LEU A 34 -6.80 16.08 -6.76
CA LEU A 34 -7.29 16.03 -8.15
C LEU A 34 -8.55 15.18 -8.27
N VAL A 35 -8.67 14.12 -7.48
CA VAL A 35 -9.81 13.19 -7.57
C VAL A 35 -10.94 13.52 -6.60
N THR A 36 -10.68 14.30 -5.56
CA THR A 36 -11.69 14.69 -4.56
C THR A 36 -12.30 16.07 -4.82
N ALA A 37 -11.73 16.85 -5.72
CA ALA A 37 -12.21 18.18 -6.09
C ALA A 37 -12.25 18.33 -7.61
N VAL A 38 -13.08 17.53 -8.26
CA VAL A 38 -13.24 17.57 -9.72
C VAL A 38 -13.96 18.86 -10.12
N LEU A 39 -13.32 19.64 -10.99
CA LEU A 39 -13.88 20.90 -11.49
C LEU A 39 -14.85 20.61 -12.63
N PRO A 40 -16.08 21.18 -12.61
CA PRO A 40 -17.01 21.02 -13.72
C PRO A 40 -16.51 21.82 -14.94
N PRO A 41 -16.64 21.25 -16.16
CA PRO A 41 -16.22 21.95 -17.38
C PRO A 41 -17.17 23.09 -17.77
N ALA A 42 -18.40 23.14 -17.21
CA ALA A 42 -19.39 24.15 -17.43
C ALA A 42 -20.26 24.32 -16.18
N VAL A 43 -21.04 25.42 -16.14
CA VAL A 43 -21.90 25.73 -14.98
C VAL A 43 -23.34 25.23 -15.14
N ASP A 44 -23.62 24.33 -16.09
CA ASP A 44 -24.93 23.70 -16.23
C ASP A 44 -25.14 22.59 -15.17
N ALA A 45 -26.41 22.25 -14.92
CA ALA A 45 -26.78 21.32 -13.88
C ALA A 45 -26.16 19.91 -14.04
N VAL A 46 -26.04 19.43 -15.28
CA VAL A 46 -25.47 18.11 -15.57
C VAL A 46 -23.98 18.09 -15.25
N SER A 47 -23.25 19.11 -15.70
CA SER A 47 -21.81 19.22 -15.43
C SER A 47 -21.52 19.35 -13.93
N LEU A 48 -22.32 20.13 -13.20
CA LEU A 48 -22.19 20.29 -11.76
C LEU A 48 -22.46 18.99 -11.01
N GLN A 49 -23.51 18.26 -11.38
CA GLN A 49 -23.86 16.97 -10.77
C GLN A 49 -22.80 15.91 -11.06
N THR A 50 -22.31 15.85 -12.29
CA THR A 50 -21.26 14.91 -12.69
C THR A 50 -19.97 15.16 -11.91
N ALA A 51 -19.55 16.41 -11.81
CA ALA A 51 -18.35 16.79 -11.06
C ALA A 51 -18.49 16.47 -9.57
N ALA A 52 -19.66 16.72 -8.97
CA ALA A 52 -19.95 16.37 -7.58
C ALA A 52 -19.93 14.86 -7.36
N GLY A 53 -20.53 14.08 -8.26
CA GLY A 53 -20.52 12.62 -8.20
C GLY A 53 -19.12 12.03 -8.32
N LEU A 54 -18.32 12.53 -9.25
CA LEU A 54 -16.93 12.10 -9.43
C LEU A 54 -16.08 12.47 -8.21
N SER A 55 -16.28 13.65 -7.63
CA SER A 55 -15.57 14.06 -6.41
C SER A 55 -15.90 13.16 -5.22
N ALA A 56 -17.17 12.82 -5.04
CA ALA A 56 -17.61 11.90 -4.00
C ALA A 56 -17.01 10.51 -4.20
N HIS A 57 -17.01 10.00 -5.42
CA HIS A 57 -16.39 8.72 -5.77
C HIS A 57 -14.87 8.75 -5.53
N GLY A 58 -14.23 9.86 -5.86
CA GLY A 58 -12.80 10.07 -5.57
C GLY A 58 -12.50 10.04 -4.07
N ALA A 59 -13.36 10.62 -3.25
CA ALA A 59 -13.23 10.56 -1.79
C ALA A 59 -13.35 9.13 -1.25
N GLU A 60 -14.32 8.36 -1.75
CA GLU A 60 -14.46 6.94 -1.40
C GLU A 60 -13.23 6.13 -1.82
N HIS A 61 -12.73 6.36 -3.03
CA HIS A 61 -11.52 5.71 -3.52
C HIS A 61 -10.32 6.03 -2.63
N THR A 62 -10.14 7.28 -2.24
CA THR A 62 -9.04 7.71 -1.37
C THR A 62 -9.09 6.99 -0.03
N ALA A 63 -10.27 6.84 0.57
CA ALA A 63 -10.44 6.11 1.82
C ALA A 63 -10.09 4.62 1.69
N LEU A 64 -10.57 3.97 0.62
CA LEU A 64 -10.29 2.56 0.35
C LEU A 64 -8.81 2.33 0.03
N ALA A 65 -8.19 3.23 -0.73
CA ALA A 65 -6.77 3.17 -1.04
C ALA A 65 -5.91 3.28 0.22
N ALA A 66 -6.31 4.11 1.19
CA ALA A 66 -5.61 4.22 2.47
C ALA A 66 -5.59 2.88 3.22
N HIS A 67 -6.72 2.17 3.24
CA HIS A 67 -6.78 0.82 3.83
C HIS A 67 -5.89 -0.17 3.08
N GLY A 68 -5.86 -0.09 1.75
CA GLY A 68 -4.99 -0.93 0.93
C GLY A 68 -3.50 -0.69 1.22
N VAL A 69 -3.11 0.55 1.39
CA VAL A 69 -1.73 0.93 1.76
C VAL A 69 -1.37 0.37 3.14
N GLU A 70 -2.28 0.45 4.11
CA GLU A 70 -2.07 -0.13 5.44
C GLU A 70 -1.85 -1.65 5.38
N GLU A 71 -2.67 -2.35 4.58
CA GLU A 71 -2.55 -3.81 4.43
C GLU A 71 -1.24 -4.19 3.73
N LEU A 72 -0.83 -3.43 2.73
CA LEU A 72 0.45 -3.64 2.07
C LEU A 72 1.61 -3.46 3.06
N GLY A 73 1.55 -2.44 3.90
CA GLY A 73 2.54 -2.20 4.96
C GLY A 73 2.62 -3.35 5.94
N ARG A 74 1.47 -3.87 6.41
CA ARG A 74 1.44 -5.04 7.28
C ARG A 74 2.03 -6.28 6.63
N SER A 75 1.78 -6.46 5.35
CA SER A 75 2.34 -7.56 4.56
C SER A 75 3.87 -7.48 4.55
N GLY A 76 4.44 -6.31 4.33
CA GLY A 76 5.89 -6.08 4.37
C GLY A 76 6.50 -6.39 5.73
N ILE A 77 5.86 -5.93 6.79
CA ILE A 77 6.27 -6.21 8.18
C ILE A 77 6.24 -7.71 8.45
N GLY A 78 5.15 -8.39 8.06
CA GLY A 78 5.01 -9.84 8.25
C GLY A 78 6.08 -10.65 7.53
N VAL A 79 6.46 -10.27 6.32
CA VAL A 79 7.55 -10.92 5.59
C VAL A 79 8.88 -10.71 6.32
N GLY A 80 9.15 -9.50 6.81
CA GLY A 80 10.36 -9.21 7.59
C GLY A 80 10.41 -10.01 8.90
N GLU A 81 9.29 -10.12 9.61
CA GLU A 81 9.17 -10.94 10.82
C GLU A 81 9.41 -12.42 10.52
N SER A 82 8.93 -12.92 9.40
CA SER A 82 9.20 -14.28 8.95
C SER A 82 10.69 -14.51 8.73
N GLY A 83 11.37 -13.55 8.12
CA GLY A 83 12.83 -13.60 7.97
C GLY A 83 13.56 -13.70 9.31
N ALA A 84 13.17 -12.88 10.27
CA ALA A 84 13.74 -12.90 11.61
C ALA A 84 13.48 -14.25 12.33
N SER A 85 12.27 -14.81 12.19
CA SER A 85 11.91 -16.09 12.77
C SER A 85 12.72 -17.24 12.20
N TYR A 86 12.91 -17.27 10.88
CA TYR A 86 13.74 -18.28 10.24
C TYR A 86 15.21 -18.16 10.64
N ALA A 87 15.74 -16.93 10.74
CA ALA A 87 17.10 -16.70 11.21
C ALA A 87 17.32 -17.20 12.64
N ALA A 88 16.36 -16.93 13.52
CA ALA A 88 16.40 -17.41 14.90
C ALA A 88 16.33 -18.93 14.98
N GLY A 89 15.45 -19.56 14.20
CA GLY A 89 15.32 -21.02 14.11
C GLY A 89 16.61 -21.67 13.61
N ASP A 90 17.21 -21.11 12.57
CA ASP A 90 18.48 -21.58 12.01
C ASP A 90 19.62 -21.48 13.06
N ALA A 91 19.67 -20.40 13.81
CA ALA A 91 20.67 -20.22 14.86
C ALA A 91 20.52 -21.27 15.98
N VAL A 92 19.29 -21.57 16.37
CA VAL A 92 19.00 -22.64 17.35
C VAL A 92 19.41 -24.01 16.80
N ALA A 93 19.07 -24.30 15.55
CA ALA A 93 19.41 -25.57 14.91
C ALA A 93 20.93 -25.78 14.74
N ALA A 94 21.70 -24.70 14.64
CA ALA A 94 23.15 -24.73 14.47
C ALA A 94 23.92 -24.87 15.82
N SER A 95 23.24 -24.69 16.93
CA SER A 95 23.88 -24.75 18.27
C SER A 95 24.04 -26.16 18.87
#